data_69e5c921179359654418add9f8bff223
#
_entry.id   69e5c921179359654418add9f8bff223
#
_cell.length_a   1.000
_cell.length_b   1.000
_cell.length_c   1.000
_cell.angle_alpha   90.00
_cell.angle_beta   90.00
_cell.angle_gamma   90.00
#
_symmetry.space_group_name_H-M   'P 1'
#
loop_
_entity.id
_entity.type
_entity.pdbx_description
1 polymer ?
#
loop_
_entity_poly.entity_id
_entity_poly.type
_entity_poly.pdbx_seq_one_letter_code
_entity_poly.pdbx_strand_id
1 'polypeptide(L)'
;MKKALIAGATVLALVSAALISLPTFVDLGRFKSIYLPLIEETLQRRIDLDEVRLSLMPRPSIRLSNLNISANSTSPAESFFTAREVQLRLKLWPLLSGRFEITEFVLDKPVVTLQKASKRSASSSVLSDKQIPANSGAESNKLAPKPKQPDSAAIAMKIPRRLRIKNGELNIITAEPTPVRIHGIELFMEEFSSEGPFPYRATFNYPGLKTVTLAGQLDYQDEQTKLILNDNHLTVQNLTLPLEGSISNLATGPRFNLVLADENVDAGTVMQILAVFGLAPAEIDISGPMGLRIAVSGPAGNLMTQIQSEFKNVRLYGKRAIKGNLNGAITLRLGAGGGSEPTKQLQGDGKLSAREGELTNVDLIRKIQRATGAIGFSEKQRREATTFRTLDTEFTLSNGVVDFSRIYLVNRQLELKGGGTMTLAPQALNLGIDATLSPQASGKASRGRTSQLFKNQRGQLVVPLTVTGNAQNPAVDLDSGKLARRGASRSMDNSLTTFFRQLFRR
;
A
#
# COMPACT_ATOMS: atom_id res chain seq x y z
N MET A 1 4.47 70.36 -22.61
CA MET A 1 4.88 69.01 -22.25
C MET A 1 5.19 68.83 -20.76
N LYS A 2 6.02 69.67 -20.09
CA LYS A 2 6.38 69.52 -18.66
C LYS A 2 5.17 69.52 -17.72
N LYS A 3 4.15 70.37 -17.92
CA LYS A 3 2.94 70.44 -17.10
C LYS A 3 2.06 69.20 -17.21
N ALA A 4 1.97 68.54 -18.39
CA ALA A 4 1.23 67.32 -18.54
C ALA A 4 1.94 66.11 -17.89
N LEU A 5 3.26 66.08 -17.93
CA LEU A 5 4.07 65.07 -17.22
C LEU A 5 3.94 65.19 -15.70
N ILE A 6 3.92 66.41 -15.15
CA ILE A 6 3.77 66.66 -13.72
C ILE A 6 2.34 66.27 -13.27
N ALA A 7 1.31 66.60 -14.03
CA ALA A 7 -0.06 66.21 -13.75
C ALA A 7 -0.22 64.67 -13.79
N GLY A 8 0.37 64.00 -14.81
CA GLY A 8 0.37 62.54 -14.86
C GLY A 8 1.06 61.88 -13.68
N ALA A 9 2.25 62.38 -13.29
CA ALA A 9 2.99 61.92 -12.12
C ALA A 9 2.22 62.11 -10.80
N THR A 10 1.53 63.26 -10.66
CA THR A 10 0.71 63.54 -9.48
C THR A 10 -0.52 62.62 -9.38
N VAL A 11 -1.21 62.38 -10.48
CA VAL A 11 -2.33 61.44 -10.55
C VAL A 11 -1.86 60.01 -10.25
N LEU A 12 -0.71 59.59 -10.81
CA LEU A 12 -0.12 58.29 -10.51
C LEU A 12 0.29 58.15 -9.04
N ALA A 13 0.87 59.19 -8.45
CA ALA A 13 1.21 59.23 -7.01
C ALA A 13 -0.05 59.17 -6.10
N LEU A 14 -1.11 59.87 -6.44
CA LEU A 14 -2.38 59.85 -5.73
C LEU A 14 -3.08 58.48 -5.85
N VAL A 15 -3.09 57.89 -7.00
CA VAL A 15 -3.62 56.54 -7.23
C VAL A 15 -2.80 55.49 -6.48
N SER A 16 -1.48 55.62 -6.50
CA SER A 16 -0.59 54.73 -5.73
C SER A 16 -0.79 54.91 -4.22
N ALA A 17 -0.89 56.12 -3.71
CA ALA A 17 -1.17 56.40 -2.30
C ALA A 17 -2.58 55.88 -1.89
N ALA A 18 -3.59 56.03 -2.72
CA ALA A 18 -4.91 55.48 -2.47
C ALA A 18 -4.87 53.94 -2.45
N LEU A 19 -4.20 53.31 -3.39
CA LEU A 19 -4.04 51.84 -3.43
C LEU A 19 -3.23 51.29 -2.22
N ILE A 20 -2.26 52.05 -1.72
CA ILE A 20 -1.46 51.65 -0.55
C ILE A 20 -2.28 51.85 0.74
N SER A 21 -3.13 52.86 0.80
CA SER A 21 -3.96 53.15 1.99
C SER A 21 -5.27 52.34 2.05
N LEU A 22 -5.74 51.83 0.92
CA LEU A 22 -7.01 51.06 0.87
C LEU A 22 -7.03 49.85 1.83
N PRO A 23 -5.97 49.07 1.99
CA PRO A 23 -5.93 47.96 2.94
C PRO A 23 -6.08 48.39 4.41
N THR A 24 -5.68 49.62 4.75
CA THR A 24 -5.81 50.15 6.10
C THR A 24 -7.26 50.59 6.43
N PHE A 25 -8.07 50.83 5.42
CA PHE A 25 -9.47 51.23 5.60
C PHE A 25 -10.46 50.04 5.48
N VAL A 26 -10.04 48.92 4.84
CA VAL A 26 -10.90 47.74 4.69
C VAL A 26 -10.43 46.67 5.67
N ASP A 27 -10.86 46.80 6.92
CA ASP A 27 -10.68 45.78 7.93
C ASP A 27 -11.75 44.68 7.73
N LEU A 28 -11.38 43.67 6.96
CA LEU A 28 -12.25 42.50 6.73
C LEU A 28 -12.50 41.70 8.01
N GLY A 29 -11.68 41.88 9.04
CA GLY A 29 -11.89 41.27 10.36
C GLY A 29 -13.17 41.70 11.04
N ARG A 30 -13.63 42.95 10.80
CA ARG A 30 -14.91 43.46 11.32
C ARG A 30 -16.14 42.73 10.79
N PHE A 31 -16.03 42.10 9.64
CA PHE A 31 -17.12 41.32 9.01
C PHE A 31 -17.06 39.85 9.37
N LYS A 32 -16.08 39.43 10.20
CA LYS A 32 -15.89 38.02 10.65
C LYS A 32 -17.17 37.43 11.22
N SER A 33 -17.91 38.21 12.02
CA SER A 33 -19.19 37.83 12.64
C SER A 33 -20.33 37.61 11.64
N ILE A 34 -20.20 38.08 10.41
CA ILE A 34 -21.24 37.98 9.38
C ILE A 34 -20.99 36.75 8.49
N TYR A 35 -19.76 36.56 7.99
CA TYR A 35 -19.47 35.50 7.03
C TYR A 35 -19.07 34.16 7.69
N LEU A 36 -18.52 34.20 8.90
CA LEU A 36 -18.08 32.99 9.58
C LEU A 36 -19.23 32.01 9.88
N PRO A 37 -20.36 32.45 10.47
CA PRO A 37 -21.49 31.56 10.73
C PRO A 37 -22.07 30.93 9.46
N LEU A 38 -22.10 31.68 8.34
CA LEU A 38 -22.58 31.17 7.05
C LEU A 38 -21.71 30.05 6.50
N ILE A 39 -20.39 30.16 6.66
CA ILE A 39 -19.41 29.13 6.23
C ILE A 39 -19.51 27.93 7.17
N GLU A 40 -19.62 28.14 8.47
CA GLU A 40 -19.80 27.09 9.48
C GLU A 40 -21.09 26.29 9.25
N GLU A 41 -22.18 26.95 8.91
CA GLU A 41 -23.46 26.30 8.55
C GLU A 41 -23.31 25.46 7.28
N THR A 42 -22.62 25.98 6.26
CA THR A 42 -22.41 25.28 5.00
C THR A 42 -21.49 24.04 5.19
N LEU A 43 -20.44 24.16 5.98
CA LEU A 43 -19.50 23.08 6.24
C LEU A 43 -19.91 22.15 7.39
N GLN A 44 -20.93 22.54 8.19
CA GLN A 44 -21.36 21.87 9.42
C GLN A 44 -20.19 21.62 10.40
N ARG A 45 -19.23 22.53 10.42
CA ARG A 45 -18.00 22.45 11.24
C ARG A 45 -17.66 23.81 11.82
N ARG A 46 -17.08 23.82 12.99
CA ARG A 46 -16.61 25.03 13.62
C ARG A 46 -15.32 25.49 12.97
N ILE A 47 -15.26 26.80 12.66
CA ILE A 47 -14.11 27.42 12.03
C ILE A 47 -13.57 28.48 12.99
N ASP A 48 -12.31 28.39 13.30
CA ASP A 48 -11.57 29.43 14.02
C ASP A 48 -10.47 29.99 13.12
N LEU A 49 -10.31 31.29 13.12
CA LEU A 49 -9.26 32.00 12.39
C LEU A 49 -8.89 33.28 13.14
N ASP A 50 -7.61 33.62 13.12
CA ASP A 50 -7.12 34.80 13.85
C ASP A 50 -7.45 36.08 13.10
N GLU A 51 -6.93 36.23 11.90
CA GLU A 51 -6.93 37.50 11.20
C GLU A 51 -7.25 37.33 9.71
N VAL A 52 -7.98 38.29 9.16
CA VAL A 52 -8.26 38.42 7.73
C VAL A 52 -7.68 39.73 7.24
N ARG A 53 -6.67 39.69 6.37
CA ARG A 53 -6.02 40.87 5.80
C ARG A 53 -6.21 40.94 4.30
N LEU A 54 -6.56 42.12 3.80
CA LEU A 54 -6.49 42.42 2.39
C LEU A 54 -5.13 43.05 2.08
N SER A 55 -4.40 42.52 1.11
CA SER A 55 -3.16 43.09 0.59
C SER A 55 -3.36 43.42 -0.89
N LEU A 56 -2.98 44.61 -1.32
CA LEU A 56 -3.07 45.02 -2.72
C LEU A 56 -1.72 44.93 -3.47
N MET A 57 -0.61 45.00 -2.75
CA MET A 57 0.73 44.97 -3.30
C MET A 57 1.51 43.74 -2.77
N PRO A 58 2.36 43.07 -3.55
CA PRO A 58 2.60 43.24 -5.00
C PRO A 58 1.46 42.66 -5.89
N ARG A 59 0.57 41.85 -5.33
CA ARG A 59 -0.61 41.30 -6.02
C ARG A 59 -1.80 41.31 -5.06
N PRO A 60 -3.00 41.71 -5.52
CA PRO A 60 -4.18 41.70 -4.69
C PRO A 60 -4.43 40.32 -4.12
N SER A 61 -4.59 40.23 -2.80
CA SER A 61 -4.85 38.95 -2.12
C SER A 61 -5.58 39.14 -0.79
N ILE A 62 -6.44 38.22 -0.45
CA ILE A 62 -7.00 38.06 0.90
C ILE A 62 -6.17 36.98 1.58
N ARG A 63 -5.68 37.26 2.79
CA ARG A 63 -4.92 36.34 3.62
C ARG A 63 -5.72 36.03 4.88
N LEU A 64 -5.88 34.75 5.15
CA LEU A 64 -6.46 34.23 6.38
C LEU A 64 -5.33 33.60 7.19
N SER A 65 -5.12 34.05 8.43
CA SER A 65 -4.05 33.53 9.29
C SER A 65 -4.62 32.55 10.31
N ASN A 66 -3.87 31.46 10.55
CA ASN A 66 -4.15 30.43 11.54
C ASN A 66 -5.57 29.85 11.44
N LEU A 67 -5.93 29.41 10.24
CA LEU A 67 -7.22 28.75 10.02
C LEU A 67 -7.23 27.39 10.72
N ASN A 68 -8.26 27.16 11.54
CA ASN A 68 -8.50 25.89 12.22
C ASN A 68 -9.96 25.46 11.98
N ILE A 69 -10.12 24.22 11.52
CA ILE A 69 -11.44 23.59 11.29
C ILE A 69 -11.52 22.36 12.21
N SER A 70 -12.52 22.33 13.09
CA SER A 70 -12.69 21.23 14.03
C SER A 70 -13.21 19.95 13.35
N ALA A 71 -12.90 18.79 13.96
CA ALA A 71 -13.32 17.49 13.46
C ALA A 71 -14.86 17.32 13.56
N ASN A 72 -15.47 17.81 14.65
CA ASN A 72 -16.89 17.75 14.93
C ASN A 72 -17.39 19.06 15.53
N SER A 73 -18.67 19.41 15.30
CA SER A 73 -19.31 20.55 15.94
C SER A 73 -19.42 20.41 17.47
N THR A 74 -19.39 19.18 18.00
CA THR A 74 -19.54 18.85 19.42
C THR A 74 -18.22 18.71 20.19
N SER A 75 -17.08 18.53 19.51
CA SER A 75 -15.75 18.41 20.13
C SER A 75 -14.78 19.40 19.51
N PRO A 76 -14.74 20.66 20.00
CA PRO A 76 -13.86 21.68 19.45
C PRO A 76 -12.35 21.44 19.70
N ALA A 77 -12.00 20.47 20.54
CA ALA A 77 -10.61 20.18 20.91
C ALA A 77 -9.83 19.40 19.84
N GLU A 78 -10.48 18.76 18.87
CA GLU A 78 -9.83 17.97 17.85
C GLU A 78 -9.88 18.68 16.49
N SER A 79 -8.73 19.21 16.07
CA SER A 79 -8.58 19.85 14.77
C SER A 79 -8.51 18.79 13.67
N PHE A 80 -9.42 18.87 12.70
CA PHE A 80 -9.38 18.07 11.49
C PHE A 80 -8.43 18.65 10.45
N PHE A 81 -8.45 19.99 10.34
CA PHE A 81 -7.66 20.73 9.37
C PHE A 81 -7.14 22.00 10.01
N THR A 82 -5.86 22.27 9.90
CA THR A 82 -5.27 23.55 10.25
C THR A 82 -4.44 24.07 9.08
N ALA A 83 -4.34 25.38 8.92
CA ALA A 83 -3.42 25.98 7.96
C ALA A 83 -2.83 27.27 8.58
N ARG A 84 -1.52 27.44 8.45
CA ARG A 84 -0.85 28.65 8.92
C ARG A 84 -1.35 29.89 8.19
N GLU A 85 -1.46 29.79 6.86
CA GLU A 85 -1.97 30.87 6.02
C GLU A 85 -2.74 30.29 4.84
N VAL A 86 -3.90 30.89 4.58
CA VAL A 86 -4.69 30.66 3.37
C VAL A 86 -4.68 31.96 2.58
N GLN A 87 -4.17 31.93 1.35
CA GLN A 87 -4.09 33.11 0.50
C GLN A 87 -4.97 32.95 -0.74
N LEU A 88 -5.93 33.85 -0.92
CA LEU A 88 -6.75 33.99 -2.11
C LEU A 88 -6.20 35.13 -2.95
N ARG A 89 -5.58 34.83 -4.07
CA ARG A 89 -5.10 35.85 -5.01
C ARG A 89 -6.21 36.29 -5.94
N LEU A 90 -6.36 37.59 -6.10
CA LEU A 90 -7.46 38.21 -6.83
C LEU A 90 -6.93 38.89 -8.11
N LYS A 91 -7.84 39.11 -9.07
CA LYS A 91 -7.55 39.99 -10.21
C LYS A 91 -7.79 41.44 -9.78
N LEU A 92 -6.84 42.30 -10.13
CA LEU A 92 -6.90 43.73 -9.78
C LEU A 92 -8.09 44.46 -10.44
N TRP A 93 -8.27 44.32 -11.74
CA TRP A 93 -9.29 45.05 -12.49
C TRP A 93 -10.73 44.70 -12.06
N PRO A 94 -11.14 43.44 -11.91
CA PRO A 94 -12.45 43.10 -11.34
C PRO A 94 -12.62 43.62 -9.92
N LEU A 95 -11.59 43.57 -9.10
CA LEU A 95 -11.62 44.06 -7.72
C LEU A 95 -11.97 45.58 -7.65
N LEU A 96 -11.39 46.37 -8.52
CA LEU A 96 -11.67 47.82 -8.61
C LEU A 96 -13.12 48.12 -9.03
N SER A 97 -13.78 47.19 -9.72
CA SER A 97 -15.18 47.25 -10.10
C SER A 97 -16.13 46.52 -9.12
N GLY A 98 -15.62 46.15 -7.92
CA GLY A 98 -16.40 45.49 -6.87
C GLY A 98 -16.66 44.00 -7.12
N ARG A 99 -16.00 43.38 -8.09
CA ARG A 99 -16.14 41.94 -8.42
C ARG A 99 -14.94 41.17 -7.93
N PHE A 100 -15.16 40.07 -7.20
CA PHE A 100 -14.13 39.20 -6.68
C PHE A 100 -13.88 38.02 -7.64
N GLU A 101 -12.76 38.09 -8.38
CA GLU A 101 -12.30 36.97 -9.21
C GLU A 101 -11.02 36.37 -8.62
N ILE A 102 -11.10 35.14 -8.12
CA ILE A 102 -9.96 34.40 -7.56
C ILE A 102 -9.16 33.81 -8.71
N THR A 103 -7.85 34.06 -8.73
CA THR A 103 -6.94 33.52 -9.74
C THR A 103 -6.13 32.34 -9.23
N GLU A 104 -5.79 32.37 -7.94
CA GLU A 104 -4.96 31.34 -7.31
C GLU A 104 -5.37 31.17 -5.84
N PHE A 105 -5.44 29.92 -5.40
CA PHE A 105 -5.64 29.53 -4.02
C PHE A 105 -4.34 28.92 -3.49
N VAL A 106 -3.78 29.48 -2.42
CA VAL A 106 -2.54 29.01 -1.81
C VAL A 106 -2.78 28.61 -0.38
N LEU A 107 -2.43 27.38 -0.02
CA LEU A 107 -2.40 26.89 1.35
C LEU A 107 -0.94 26.79 1.80
N ASP A 108 -0.56 27.52 2.84
CA ASP A 108 0.76 27.44 3.47
C ASP A 108 0.68 26.63 4.76
N LYS A 109 1.49 25.58 4.83
CA LYS A 109 1.55 24.62 5.95
C LYS A 109 0.18 24.10 6.39
N PRO A 110 -0.66 23.58 5.47
CA PRO A 110 -1.86 22.89 5.90
C PRO A 110 -1.49 21.59 6.59
N VAL A 111 -2.18 21.30 7.69
CA VAL A 111 -2.09 20.03 8.41
C VAL A 111 -3.46 19.38 8.43
N VAL A 112 -3.55 18.17 7.91
CA VAL A 112 -4.75 17.34 7.94
C VAL A 112 -4.52 16.19 8.91
N THR A 113 -5.43 16.00 9.85
CA THR A 113 -5.38 14.88 10.80
C THR A 113 -6.56 13.95 10.54
N LEU A 114 -6.28 12.73 10.11
CA LEU A 114 -7.25 11.67 9.88
C LEU A 114 -7.20 10.66 11.02
N GLN A 115 -8.31 10.48 11.72
CA GLN A 115 -8.46 9.42 12.72
C GLN A 115 -9.21 8.25 12.12
N LYS A 116 -8.65 7.05 12.19
CA LYS A 116 -9.36 5.83 11.80
C LYS A 116 -10.35 5.50 12.90
N ALA A 117 -11.65 5.60 12.60
CA ALA A 117 -12.71 5.27 13.55
C ALA A 117 -12.52 3.84 14.09
N SER A 118 -12.32 3.72 15.41
CA SER A 118 -12.31 2.43 16.09
C SER A 118 -13.75 1.86 16.08
N LYS A 119 -13.90 0.60 15.69
CA LYS A 119 -15.20 -0.11 15.66
C LYS A 119 -15.94 -0.19 17.03
N ARG A 120 -15.38 0.41 18.09
CA ARG A 120 -15.98 0.39 19.44
C ARG A 120 -17.07 1.45 19.68
N SER A 121 -17.27 2.43 18.80
CA SER A 121 -18.27 3.49 19.04
C SER A 121 -19.65 3.22 18.42
N ALA A 122 -19.86 2.07 17.78
CA ALA A 122 -21.15 1.74 17.14
C ALA A 122 -22.12 0.92 18.03
N SER A 123 -21.79 0.70 19.30
CA SER A 123 -22.62 -0.18 20.17
C SER A 123 -23.42 0.52 21.27
N SER A 124 -23.55 1.85 21.24
CA SER A 124 -24.30 2.54 22.32
C SER A 124 -25.43 3.47 21.84
N SER A 125 -26.08 3.16 20.72
CA SER A 125 -27.30 3.87 20.32
C SER A 125 -28.39 2.93 19.80
N VAL A 126 -28.62 1.82 20.52
CA VAL A 126 -29.85 1.06 20.37
C VAL A 126 -30.40 0.87 21.78
N LEU A 127 -31.31 1.73 22.18
CA LEU A 127 -32.42 1.51 23.10
C LEU A 127 -33.14 2.86 23.35
N SER A 128 -34.10 3.18 22.53
CA SER A 128 -35.36 3.83 22.98
C SER A 128 -36.42 3.65 21.91
N ASP A 129 -36.97 2.47 21.93
CA ASP A 129 -38.27 2.21 21.35
C ASP A 129 -39.30 2.89 22.26
N LYS A 130 -39.93 3.98 21.81
CA LYS A 130 -41.14 4.51 22.40
C LYS A 130 -42.16 4.66 21.32
N GLN A 131 -43.04 3.67 21.28
CA GLN A 131 -44.31 3.69 20.57
C GLN A 131 -45.05 5.01 20.83
N ILE A 132 -45.50 5.65 19.78
CA ILE A 132 -46.56 6.67 19.81
C ILE A 132 -47.73 6.12 19.00
N PRO A 133 -48.96 6.08 19.57
CA PRO A 133 -50.11 5.53 18.90
C PRO A 133 -50.67 6.54 17.86
N ALA A 134 -51.12 5.97 16.76
CA ALA A 134 -51.91 6.68 15.76
C ALA A 134 -53.21 7.22 16.37
N ASN A 135 -53.50 8.51 16.16
CA ASN A 135 -54.87 8.93 16.08
C ASN A 135 -55.07 10.09 15.10
N SER A 136 -56.09 9.93 14.32
CA SER A 136 -56.63 10.74 13.24
C SER A 136 -57.12 12.11 13.71
N GLY A 137 -57.00 13.12 12.84
CA GLY A 137 -57.71 14.37 13.02
C GLY A 137 -57.27 15.40 11.99
N ALA A 138 -58.02 15.52 10.91
CA ALA A 138 -57.92 16.62 9.96
C ALA A 138 -58.31 17.94 10.63
N GLU A 139 -57.49 18.99 10.44
CA GLU A 139 -58.03 20.32 10.29
C GLU A 139 -57.04 21.28 9.58
N SER A 140 -57.59 21.86 8.57
CA SER A 140 -57.13 22.98 7.76
C SER A 140 -56.83 24.20 8.62
N ASN A 141 -55.65 24.85 8.51
CA ASN A 141 -55.70 26.31 8.43
C ASN A 141 -54.37 27.01 8.05
N LYS A 142 -54.56 27.95 7.14
CA LYS A 142 -53.86 29.24 6.95
C LYS A 142 -52.37 29.27 6.60
N LEU A 143 -52.18 29.67 5.33
CA LEU A 143 -50.98 30.30 4.81
C LEU A 143 -50.46 31.41 5.74
N ALA A 144 -49.29 31.19 6.30
CA ALA A 144 -48.41 32.25 6.76
C ALA A 144 -47.55 32.71 5.56
N PRO A 145 -47.30 34.01 5.37
CA PRO A 145 -46.50 34.48 4.25
C PRO A 145 -45.05 33.99 4.40
N LYS A 146 -44.55 33.33 3.34
CA LYS A 146 -43.10 33.02 3.21
C LYS A 146 -42.31 34.30 3.45
N PRO A 147 -41.27 34.26 4.33
CA PRO A 147 -40.30 35.34 4.38
C PRO A 147 -39.68 35.45 2.97
N LYS A 148 -39.70 36.66 2.41
CA LYS A 148 -38.93 36.98 1.21
C LYS A 148 -37.48 36.60 1.49
N GLN A 149 -36.99 35.60 0.82
CA GLN A 149 -35.53 35.36 0.72
C GLN A 149 -34.92 36.67 0.21
N PRO A 150 -33.94 37.24 0.90
CA PRO A 150 -33.17 38.31 0.30
C PRO A 150 -32.55 37.70 -0.98
N ASP A 151 -32.62 38.46 -2.07
CA ASP A 151 -31.91 38.17 -3.30
C ASP A 151 -30.44 37.91 -2.93
N SER A 152 -30.12 36.68 -2.68
CA SER A 152 -28.74 36.20 -2.61
C SER A 152 -28.21 36.40 -4.01
N ALA A 153 -27.56 37.52 -4.26
CA ALA A 153 -26.59 37.62 -5.34
C ALA A 153 -25.64 36.49 -5.09
N ALA A 154 -25.92 35.33 -5.67
CA ALA A 154 -25.02 34.19 -5.69
C ALA A 154 -23.72 34.73 -6.28
N ILE A 155 -22.77 35.02 -5.42
CA ILE A 155 -21.39 35.28 -5.83
C ILE A 155 -21.00 34.00 -6.56
N ALA A 156 -21.10 34.02 -7.88
CA ALA A 156 -20.63 32.96 -8.74
C ALA A 156 -19.12 32.90 -8.52
N MET A 157 -18.68 32.20 -7.50
CA MET A 157 -17.29 31.96 -7.18
C MET A 157 -16.75 31.11 -8.32
N LYS A 158 -16.15 31.74 -9.32
CA LYS A 158 -15.37 31.00 -10.31
C LYS A 158 -14.27 30.27 -9.58
N ILE A 159 -14.24 28.98 -9.74
CA ILE A 159 -13.19 28.11 -9.18
C ILE A 159 -11.82 28.66 -9.63
N PRO A 160 -10.87 28.83 -8.70
CA PRO A 160 -9.57 29.41 -9.02
C PRO A 160 -8.83 28.52 -10.04
N ARG A 161 -8.23 29.13 -11.04
CA ARG A 161 -7.48 28.40 -12.08
C ARG A 161 -6.21 27.73 -11.56
N ARG A 162 -5.71 28.14 -10.38
CA ARG A 162 -4.49 27.61 -9.79
C ARG A 162 -4.74 27.24 -8.33
N LEU A 163 -4.29 26.05 -7.97
CA LEU A 163 -4.23 25.58 -6.57
C LEU A 163 -2.79 25.28 -6.22
N ARG A 164 -2.32 25.77 -5.06
CA ARG A 164 -0.99 25.48 -4.55
C ARG A 164 -1.03 25.15 -3.07
N ILE A 165 -0.47 24.02 -2.71
CA ILE A 165 -0.16 23.64 -1.33
C ILE A 165 1.34 23.75 -1.14
N LYS A 166 1.77 24.35 -0.01
CA LYS A 166 3.17 24.48 0.37
C LYS A 166 3.39 23.89 1.74
N ASN A 167 4.40 23.03 1.85
CA ASN A 167 4.82 22.42 3.12
C ASN A 167 3.65 21.78 3.91
N GLY A 168 2.73 21.12 3.21
CA GLY A 168 1.58 20.44 3.83
C GLY A 168 2.02 19.22 4.65
N GLU A 169 1.17 18.83 5.59
CA GLU A 169 1.35 17.66 6.45
C GLU A 169 0.06 16.85 6.55
N LEU A 170 0.15 15.53 6.47
CA LEU A 170 -0.95 14.60 6.68
C LEU A 170 -0.58 13.64 7.81
N ASN A 171 -1.35 13.70 8.89
CA ASN A 171 -1.22 12.82 10.04
C ASN A 171 -2.33 11.77 10.02
N ILE A 172 -1.97 10.49 9.93
CA ILE A 172 -2.91 9.37 9.95
C ILE A 172 -2.75 8.66 11.30
N ILE A 173 -3.74 8.84 12.17
CA ILE A 173 -3.80 8.18 13.47
C ILE A 173 -4.50 6.83 13.27
N THR A 174 -3.73 5.77 13.43
CA THR A 174 -4.22 4.38 13.40
C THR A 174 -4.32 3.84 14.83
N ALA A 175 -4.76 2.59 14.99
CA ALA A 175 -4.71 1.90 16.29
C ALA A 175 -3.28 1.57 16.76
N GLU A 176 -2.28 1.81 15.92
CA GLU A 176 -0.87 1.64 16.24
C GLU A 176 -0.34 2.81 17.09
N PRO A 177 0.66 2.57 17.97
CA PRO A 177 1.17 3.59 18.88
C PRO A 177 1.86 4.76 18.18
N THR A 178 2.30 4.59 16.93
CA THR A 178 2.95 5.65 16.15
C THR A 178 2.09 6.06 14.95
N PRO A 179 1.64 7.33 14.90
CA PRO A 179 0.90 7.82 13.74
C PRO A 179 1.81 7.86 12.50
N VAL A 180 1.24 7.54 11.34
CA VAL A 180 1.92 7.75 10.05
C VAL A 180 1.86 9.22 9.71
N ARG A 181 3.02 9.86 9.55
CA ARG A 181 3.15 11.27 9.22
C ARG A 181 3.76 11.44 7.84
N ILE A 182 3.00 11.98 6.91
CA ILE A 182 3.45 12.40 5.58
C ILE A 182 3.68 13.91 5.63
N HIS A 183 4.86 14.37 5.26
CA HIS A 183 5.26 15.77 5.41
C HIS A 183 5.89 16.33 4.14
N GLY A 184 6.05 17.67 4.10
CA GLY A 184 6.59 18.34 2.93
C GLY A 184 5.72 18.18 1.71
N ILE A 185 4.38 18.19 1.89
CA ILE A 185 3.44 18.04 0.77
C ILE A 185 3.45 19.36 0.00
N GLU A 186 3.88 19.29 -1.26
CA GLU A 186 3.77 20.34 -2.24
C GLU A 186 2.77 19.89 -3.30
N LEU A 187 1.73 20.67 -3.56
CA LEU A 187 0.79 20.43 -4.65
C LEU A 187 0.73 21.67 -5.54
N PHE A 188 0.81 21.47 -6.81
CA PHE A 188 0.68 22.49 -7.82
C PHE A 188 -0.29 22.01 -8.91
N MET A 189 -1.37 22.74 -9.09
CA MET A 189 -2.35 22.53 -10.15
C MET A 189 -2.46 23.83 -10.96
N GLU A 190 -2.28 23.73 -12.26
CA GLU A 190 -2.45 24.83 -13.20
C GLU A 190 -3.70 24.61 -14.05
N GLU A 191 -4.29 25.70 -14.48
CA GLU A 191 -5.41 25.71 -15.43
C GLU A 191 -6.57 24.79 -15.01
N PHE A 192 -6.84 24.71 -13.69
CA PHE A 192 -7.96 23.93 -13.19
C PHE A 192 -9.22 24.24 -14.01
N SER A 193 -9.79 23.21 -14.61
CA SER A 193 -10.97 23.28 -15.44
C SER A 193 -11.94 22.17 -15.06
N SER A 194 -13.22 22.48 -15.06
CA SER A 194 -14.28 21.46 -14.96
C SER A 194 -14.70 20.92 -16.33
N GLU A 195 -14.14 21.45 -17.43
CA GLU A 195 -14.54 21.15 -18.80
C GLU A 195 -13.44 20.41 -19.60
N GLY A 196 -12.41 19.93 -18.93
CA GLY A 196 -11.34 19.19 -19.58
C GLY A 196 -10.17 18.91 -18.67
N PRO A 197 -9.18 18.13 -19.15
CA PRO A 197 -8.05 17.74 -18.35
C PRO A 197 -7.18 18.93 -17.96
N PHE A 198 -6.65 18.90 -16.75
CA PHE A 198 -5.73 19.90 -16.21
C PHE A 198 -4.49 19.24 -15.60
N PRO A 199 -3.30 19.84 -15.77
CA PRO A 199 -2.07 19.31 -15.27
C PRO A 199 -1.92 19.54 -13.77
N TYR A 200 -1.29 18.58 -13.09
CA TYR A 200 -0.90 18.72 -11.70
C TYR A 200 0.44 18.06 -11.41
N ARG A 201 1.06 18.50 -10.32
CA ARG A 201 2.22 17.87 -9.71
C ARG A 201 2.10 17.92 -8.21
N ALA A 202 2.25 16.76 -7.57
CA ALA A 202 2.32 16.63 -6.13
C ALA A 202 3.64 15.97 -5.74
N THR A 203 4.28 16.48 -4.69
CA THR A 203 5.44 15.84 -4.08
C THR A 203 5.24 15.76 -2.58
N PHE A 204 5.76 14.71 -1.95
CA PHE A 204 5.69 14.54 -0.52
C PHE A 204 6.77 13.59 -0.02
N ASN A 205 7.04 13.61 1.29
CA ASN A 205 7.99 12.72 1.93
C ASN A 205 7.21 11.72 2.81
N TYR A 206 7.48 10.44 2.58
CA TYR A 206 6.98 9.35 3.41
C TYR A 206 8.12 8.80 4.28
N PRO A 207 7.90 8.45 5.57
CA PRO A 207 8.93 7.91 6.44
C PRO A 207 9.67 6.73 5.82
N GLY A 208 11.00 6.80 5.73
CA GLY A 208 11.84 5.76 5.15
C GLY A 208 11.95 5.76 3.62
N LEU A 209 11.12 6.52 2.91
CA LEU A 209 11.26 6.76 1.46
C LEU A 209 11.89 8.13 1.20
N LYS A 210 12.54 8.26 0.04
CA LYS A 210 12.85 9.57 -0.53
C LYS A 210 11.55 10.25 -0.99
N THR A 211 11.69 11.45 -1.52
CA THR A 211 10.54 12.20 -2.05
C THR A 211 9.74 11.35 -3.05
N VAL A 212 8.44 11.28 -2.81
CA VAL A 212 7.46 10.68 -3.72
C VAL A 212 6.90 11.79 -4.59
N THR A 213 6.85 11.58 -5.90
CA THR A 213 6.29 12.52 -6.87
C THR A 213 5.14 11.86 -7.61
N LEU A 214 4.03 12.57 -7.71
CA LEU A 214 2.88 12.20 -8.51
C LEU A 214 2.60 13.35 -9.47
N ALA A 215 2.60 13.10 -10.77
CA ALA A 215 2.41 14.13 -11.79
C ALA A 215 1.66 13.56 -12.99
N GLY A 216 0.89 14.40 -13.66
CA GLY A 216 0.13 14.02 -14.83
C GLY A 216 -1.06 14.94 -15.07
N GLN A 217 -2.14 14.40 -15.60
CA GLN A 217 -3.37 15.12 -15.89
C GLN A 217 -4.55 14.49 -15.16
N LEU A 218 -5.43 15.34 -14.67
CA LEU A 218 -6.71 14.98 -14.07
C LEU A 218 -7.84 15.54 -14.92
N ASP A 219 -8.89 14.75 -15.11
CA ASP A 219 -10.07 15.14 -15.86
C ASP A 219 -11.34 14.91 -15.06
N TYR A 220 -12.16 15.93 -14.87
CA TYR A 220 -13.46 15.81 -14.22
C TYR A 220 -14.52 15.36 -15.23
N GLN A 221 -15.25 14.33 -14.86
CA GLN A 221 -16.36 13.79 -15.62
C GLN A 221 -17.61 13.60 -14.75
N ASP A 222 -18.73 13.25 -15.38
CA ASP A 222 -19.99 12.93 -14.72
C ASP A 222 -20.40 14.04 -13.72
N GLU A 223 -20.55 15.30 -14.22
CA GLU A 223 -20.94 16.46 -13.41
C GLU A 223 -20.03 16.68 -12.17
N GLN A 224 -18.73 16.44 -12.32
CA GLN A 224 -17.71 16.59 -11.28
C GLN A 224 -17.80 15.55 -10.15
N THR A 225 -18.48 14.43 -10.36
CA THR A 225 -18.52 13.32 -9.39
C THR A 225 -17.42 12.31 -9.58
N LYS A 226 -16.73 12.33 -10.75
CA LYS A 226 -15.69 11.38 -11.13
C LYS A 226 -14.44 12.10 -11.63
N LEU A 227 -13.31 11.68 -11.14
CA LEU A 227 -11.97 12.13 -11.56
C LEU A 227 -11.27 11.02 -12.30
N ILE A 228 -10.86 11.28 -13.53
CA ILE A 228 -10.06 10.35 -14.35
C ILE A 228 -8.59 10.77 -14.27
N LEU A 229 -7.72 9.79 -14.17
CA LEU A 229 -6.28 9.97 -14.17
C LEU A 229 -5.74 9.59 -15.56
N ASN A 230 -5.23 10.56 -16.31
CA ASN A 230 -4.67 10.38 -17.65
C ASN A 230 -3.19 10.76 -17.63
N ASP A 231 -2.33 9.95 -18.26
CA ASP A 231 -0.88 10.20 -18.37
C ASP A 231 -0.21 10.52 -17.01
N ASN A 232 -0.63 9.81 -15.96
CA ASN A 232 -0.05 10.04 -14.65
C ASN A 232 1.12 9.10 -14.39
N HIS A 233 2.07 9.57 -13.61
CA HIS A 233 3.25 8.84 -13.21
C HIS A 233 3.50 9.01 -11.71
N LEU A 234 3.70 7.90 -11.03
CA LEU A 234 4.17 7.85 -9.64
C LEU A 234 5.67 7.56 -9.65
N THR A 235 6.46 8.48 -9.12
CA THR A 235 7.92 8.29 -8.98
C THR A 235 8.28 8.15 -7.50
N VAL A 236 8.95 7.06 -7.15
CA VAL A 236 9.47 6.75 -5.82
C VAL A 236 10.92 6.32 -5.95
N GLN A 237 11.86 7.05 -5.35
CA GLN A 237 13.30 6.81 -5.54
C GLN A 237 13.69 6.86 -7.03
N ASN A 238 14.09 5.71 -7.59
CA ASN A 238 14.47 5.57 -9.00
C ASN A 238 13.41 4.79 -9.82
N LEU A 239 12.26 4.49 -9.20
CA LEU A 239 11.15 3.79 -9.82
C LEU A 239 10.10 4.81 -10.27
N THR A 240 9.75 4.81 -11.55
CA THR A 240 8.64 5.58 -12.11
C THR A 240 7.65 4.62 -12.72
N LEU A 241 6.41 4.63 -12.23
CA LEU A 241 5.33 3.76 -12.69
C LEU A 241 4.21 4.61 -13.31
N PRO A 242 3.72 4.26 -14.51
CA PRO A 242 2.48 4.78 -15.03
C PRO A 242 1.34 4.51 -14.05
N LEU A 243 0.48 5.50 -13.84
CA LEU A 243 -0.70 5.42 -12.98
C LEU A 243 -1.94 5.81 -13.77
N GLU A 244 -2.86 4.90 -13.89
CA GLU A 244 -4.12 5.08 -14.60
C GLU A 244 -5.30 4.75 -13.71
N GLY A 245 -6.47 5.28 -14.06
CA GLY A 245 -7.70 4.89 -13.39
C GLY A 245 -8.64 6.04 -13.08
N SER A 246 -9.46 5.86 -12.05
CA SER A 246 -10.47 6.84 -11.68
C SER A 246 -10.77 6.85 -10.18
N ILE A 247 -11.27 7.99 -9.73
CA ILE A 247 -11.84 8.19 -8.40
C ILE A 247 -13.27 8.70 -8.60
N SER A 248 -14.26 7.95 -8.14
CA SER A 248 -15.69 8.30 -8.26
C SER A 248 -16.30 8.66 -6.91
N ASN A 249 -17.50 9.27 -6.90
CA ASN A 249 -18.24 9.66 -5.70
C ASN A 249 -17.43 10.59 -4.77
N LEU A 250 -16.76 11.59 -5.34
CA LEU A 250 -15.82 12.46 -4.64
C LEU A 250 -16.42 13.16 -3.41
N ALA A 251 -17.70 13.53 -3.46
CA ALA A 251 -18.38 14.27 -2.40
C ALA A 251 -18.92 13.40 -1.26
N THR A 252 -19.40 12.19 -1.56
CA THR A 252 -20.18 11.37 -0.61
C THR A 252 -19.44 10.19 -0.04
N GLY A 253 -18.37 9.76 -0.71
CA GLY A 253 -17.55 8.60 -0.29
C GLY A 253 -16.68 8.12 -1.44
N PRO A 254 -15.47 8.64 -1.56
CA PRO A 254 -14.58 8.34 -2.69
C PRO A 254 -14.37 6.85 -2.88
N ARG A 255 -14.53 6.38 -4.12
CA ARG A 255 -14.21 5.02 -4.56
C ARG A 255 -13.07 5.08 -5.56
N PHE A 256 -12.05 4.32 -5.29
CA PHE A 256 -10.83 4.25 -6.09
C PHE A 256 -10.89 3.06 -7.04
N ASN A 257 -10.36 3.24 -8.22
CA ASN A 257 -10.05 2.20 -9.20
C ASN A 257 -8.76 2.63 -9.92
N LEU A 258 -7.62 2.31 -9.33
CA LEU A 258 -6.31 2.77 -9.75
C LEU A 258 -5.42 1.59 -10.09
N VAL A 259 -4.61 1.74 -11.13
CA VAL A 259 -3.64 0.73 -11.58
C VAL A 259 -2.29 1.40 -11.82
N LEU A 260 -1.25 0.86 -11.21
CA LEU A 260 0.15 1.13 -11.55
C LEU A 260 0.70 -0.13 -12.20
N ALA A 261 1.27 -0.02 -13.38
CA ALA A 261 1.80 -1.19 -14.09
C ALA A 261 3.01 -0.82 -14.95
N ASP A 262 4.05 -1.65 -14.88
CA ASP A 262 5.20 -1.61 -15.77
C ASP A 262 5.75 -3.04 -15.90
N GLU A 263 6.13 -3.42 -17.11
CA GLU A 263 6.66 -4.76 -17.40
C GLU A 263 8.17 -4.89 -17.17
N ASN A 264 8.86 -3.77 -16.91
CA ASN A 264 10.32 -3.74 -16.86
C ASN A 264 10.86 -2.87 -15.71
N VAL A 265 10.40 -3.12 -14.50
CA VAL A 265 10.93 -2.46 -13.30
C VAL A 265 12.13 -3.21 -12.74
N ASP A 266 13.06 -2.51 -12.09
CA ASP A 266 14.17 -3.17 -11.41
C ASP A 266 13.69 -3.80 -10.08
N ALA A 267 13.83 -5.11 -9.98
CA ALA A 267 13.41 -5.88 -8.81
C ALA A 267 14.11 -5.43 -7.52
N GLY A 268 15.38 -4.99 -7.60
CA GLY A 268 16.12 -4.50 -6.44
C GLY A 268 15.51 -3.22 -5.87
N THR A 269 15.11 -2.30 -6.75
CA THR A 269 14.43 -1.06 -6.35
C THR A 269 13.08 -1.35 -5.70
N VAL A 270 12.29 -2.28 -6.26
CA VAL A 270 11.01 -2.71 -5.66
C VAL A 270 11.23 -3.30 -4.27
N MET A 271 12.25 -4.17 -4.11
CA MET A 271 12.57 -4.76 -2.80
C MET A 271 13.00 -3.72 -1.76
N GLN A 272 13.77 -2.69 -2.15
CA GLN A 272 14.14 -1.59 -1.26
C GLN A 272 12.90 -0.81 -0.79
N ILE A 273 11.93 -0.59 -1.67
CA ILE A 273 10.66 0.07 -1.31
C ILE A 273 9.86 -0.83 -0.35
N LEU A 274 9.72 -2.13 -0.65
CA LEU A 274 9.01 -3.08 0.20
C LEU A 274 9.65 -3.23 1.59
N ALA A 275 10.98 -3.09 1.69
CA ALA A 275 11.69 -3.13 2.98
C ALA A 275 11.26 -1.99 3.92
N VAL A 276 10.94 -0.81 3.40
CA VAL A 276 10.43 0.31 4.21
C VAL A 276 9.10 -0.04 4.89
N PHE A 277 8.29 -0.88 4.24
CA PHE A 277 7.00 -1.35 4.77
C PHE A 277 7.10 -2.66 5.57
N GLY A 278 8.33 -3.17 5.81
CA GLY A 278 8.56 -4.44 6.50
C GLY A 278 8.09 -5.67 5.71
N LEU A 279 7.89 -5.53 4.38
CA LEU A 279 7.39 -6.59 3.51
C LEU A 279 8.49 -7.33 2.74
N ALA A 280 9.73 -6.85 2.79
CA ALA A 280 10.87 -7.52 2.15
C ALA A 280 11.56 -8.47 3.13
N PRO A 281 11.97 -9.68 2.69
CA PRO A 281 12.82 -10.55 3.50
C PRO A 281 14.21 -9.89 3.68
N ALA A 282 14.68 -9.79 4.92
CA ALA A 282 15.89 -9.05 5.27
C ALA A 282 17.20 -9.60 4.65
N GLU A 283 17.19 -10.81 4.08
CA GLU A 283 18.39 -11.53 3.67
C GLU A 283 18.43 -11.93 2.19
N ILE A 284 17.44 -11.52 1.42
CA ILE A 284 17.35 -11.79 -0.03
C ILE A 284 17.66 -10.51 -0.79
N ASP A 285 18.80 -10.49 -1.47
CA ASP A 285 19.11 -9.47 -2.46
C ASP A 285 18.65 -9.95 -3.83
N ILE A 286 18.04 -9.07 -4.60
CA ILE A 286 17.46 -9.37 -5.91
C ILE A 286 17.78 -8.24 -6.88
N SER A 287 18.05 -8.56 -8.13
CA SER A 287 18.25 -7.55 -9.18
C SER A 287 17.84 -8.08 -10.55
N GLY A 288 17.48 -7.18 -11.42
CA GLY A 288 17.07 -7.47 -12.80
C GLY A 288 15.62 -7.09 -13.07
N PRO A 289 15.18 -7.25 -14.32
CA PRO A 289 13.86 -6.81 -14.75
C PRO A 289 12.76 -7.72 -14.23
N MET A 290 11.67 -7.10 -13.76
CA MET A 290 10.43 -7.78 -13.38
C MET A 290 9.22 -6.99 -13.87
N GLY A 291 8.15 -7.69 -14.20
CA GLY A 291 6.83 -7.08 -14.37
C GLY A 291 6.20 -6.80 -13.01
N LEU A 292 5.60 -5.63 -12.86
CA LEU A 292 4.87 -5.22 -11.65
C LEU A 292 3.53 -4.60 -12.04
N ARG A 293 2.45 -5.08 -11.43
CA ARG A 293 1.13 -4.50 -11.52
C ARG A 293 0.52 -4.37 -10.14
N ILE A 294 0.14 -3.17 -9.76
CA ILE A 294 -0.54 -2.88 -8.49
C ILE A 294 -1.90 -2.29 -8.83
N ALA A 295 -2.97 -2.96 -8.43
CA ALA A 295 -4.34 -2.50 -8.58
C ALA A 295 -4.92 -2.17 -7.21
N VAL A 296 -5.45 -0.95 -7.05
CA VAL A 296 -6.11 -0.49 -5.83
C VAL A 296 -7.55 -0.18 -6.16
N SER A 297 -8.48 -0.83 -5.48
CA SER A 297 -9.91 -0.67 -5.73
C SER A 297 -10.72 -0.63 -4.45
N GLY A 298 -11.90 0.00 -4.51
CA GLY A 298 -12.85 0.05 -3.39
C GLY A 298 -13.07 1.43 -2.81
N PRO A 299 -13.97 1.55 -1.82
CA PRO A 299 -14.21 2.81 -1.11
C PRO A 299 -13.02 3.18 -0.22
N ALA A 300 -12.80 4.49 0.05
CA ALA A 300 -11.68 5.00 0.84
C ALA A 300 -11.48 4.30 2.21
N GLY A 301 -12.59 3.89 2.85
CA GLY A 301 -12.54 3.17 4.14
C GLY A 301 -12.28 1.66 4.03
N ASN A 302 -12.33 1.09 2.81
CA ASN A 302 -12.18 -0.35 2.56
C ASN A 302 -11.52 -0.60 1.20
N LEU A 303 -10.24 -0.25 1.10
CA LEU A 303 -9.45 -0.45 -0.10
C LEU A 303 -8.95 -1.89 -0.20
N MET A 304 -9.06 -2.47 -1.37
CA MET A 304 -8.41 -3.73 -1.74
C MET A 304 -7.22 -3.44 -2.63
N THR A 305 -6.07 -3.97 -2.27
CA THR A 305 -4.85 -3.87 -3.09
C THR A 305 -4.49 -5.25 -3.61
N GLN A 306 -4.29 -5.36 -4.91
CA GLN A 306 -3.77 -6.55 -5.56
C GLN A 306 -2.41 -6.22 -6.19
N ILE A 307 -1.41 -7.03 -5.90
CA ILE A 307 -0.05 -6.91 -6.43
C ILE A 307 0.24 -8.17 -7.24
N GLN A 308 0.61 -8.00 -8.50
CA GLN A 308 1.05 -9.06 -9.39
C GLN A 308 2.49 -8.77 -9.78
N SER A 309 3.36 -9.75 -9.62
CA SER A 309 4.78 -9.64 -9.96
C SER A 309 5.16 -10.81 -10.85
N GLU A 310 5.81 -10.53 -11.97
CA GLU A 310 6.34 -11.52 -12.91
C GLU A 310 7.86 -11.40 -12.97
N PHE A 311 8.55 -12.51 -12.70
CA PHE A 311 10.01 -12.58 -12.69
C PHE A 311 10.51 -13.28 -13.95
N LYS A 312 11.38 -12.63 -14.71
CA LYS A 312 11.99 -13.15 -15.93
C LYS A 312 13.52 -13.12 -15.79
N ASN A 313 14.10 -14.24 -15.38
CA ASN A 313 15.55 -14.39 -15.20
C ASN A 313 16.15 -13.36 -14.22
N VAL A 314 15.44 -13.07 -13.14
CA VAL A 314 15.85 -12.14 -12.09
C VAL A 314 16.91 -12.78 -11.22
N ARG A 315 18.03 -12.09 -10.96
CA ARG A 315 19.14 -12.63 -10.18
C ARG A 315 18.88 -12.51 -8.68
N LEU A 316 19.00 -13.65 -7.98
CA LEU A 316 19.05 -13.76 -6.52
C LEU A 316 20.50 -13.84 -6.07
N TYR A 317 20.91 -13.06 -5.06
CA TYR A 317 22.30 -13.06 -4.55
C TYR A 317 22.40 -12.77 -3.05
N GLY A 318 21.59 -13.45 -2.26
CA GLY A 318 21.65 -13.36 -0.80
C GLY A 318 22.87 -14.03 -0.19
N LYS A 319 23.43 -13.46 0.88
CA LYS A 319 24.57 -14.07 1.61
C LYS A 319 24.14 -15.26 2.46
N ARG A 320 22.90 -15.37 2.86
CA ARG A 320 22.42 -16.34 3.86
C ARG A 320 21.16 -17.12 3.45
N ALA A 321 20.69 -17.04 2.23
CA ALA A 321 19.48 -17.72 1.84
C ALA A 321 19.63 -18.50 0.53
N ILE A 322 19.44 -17.86 -0.58
CA ILE A 322 19.39 -18.49 -1.90
C ILE A 322 20.08 -17.61 -2.94
N LYS A 323 20.82 -18.26 -3.84
CA LYS A 323 21.35 -17.63 -5.05
C LYS A 323 20.83 -18.36 -6.27
N GLY A 324 20.77 -17.68 -7.42
CA GLY A 324 20.33 -18.27 -8.68
C GLY A 324 19.53 -17.30 -9.54
N ASN A 325 18.96 -17.78 -10.62
CA ASN A 325 18.12 -17.02 -11.53
C ASN A 325 16.65 -17.39 -11.33
N LEU A 326 15.85 -16.42 -10.92
CA LEU A 326 14.43 -16.57 -10.57
C LEU A 326 13.56 -16.30 -11.77
N ASN A 327 12.58 -17.18 -12.00
CA ASN A 327 11.48 -17.03 -12.93
C ASN A 327 10.17 -17.38 -12.23
N GLY A 328 9.05 -16.84 -12.73
CA GLY A 328 7.74 -17.19 -12.20
C GLY A 328 6.88 -15.97 -11.90
N ALA A 329 5.82 -16.18 -11.14
CA ALA A 329 4.88 -15.14 -10.80
C ALA A 329 4.36 -15.28 -9.37
N ILE A 330 4.04 -14.15 -8.77
CA ILE A 330 3.38 -14.04 -7.45
C ILE A 330 2.19 -13.10 -7.59
N THR A 331 1.06 -13.49 -7.02
CA THR A 331 -0.09 -12.62 -6.82
C THR A 331 -0.35 -12.46 -5.33
N LEU A 332 -0.38 -11.23 -4.86
CA LEU A 332 -0.71 -10.90 -3.47
C LEU A 332 -1.97 -10.04 -3.42
N ARG A 333 -2.79 -10.23 -2.42
CA ARG A 333 -4.02 -9.46 -2.15
C ARG A 333 -3.98 -9.01 -0.71
N LEU A 334 -4.19 -7.72 -0.51
CA LEU A 334 -4.26 -7.09 0.81
C LEU A 334 -5.62 -6.39 0.93
N GLY A 335 -6.42 -6.81 1.90
CA GLY A 335 -7.68 -6.15 2.24
C GLY A 335 -7.47 -4.96 3.17
N ALA A 336 -8.45 -4.07 3.25
CA ALA A 336 -8.40 -2.86 4.07
C ALA A 336 -8.55 -3.09 5.58
N GLY A 337 -8.54 -4.33 6.04
CA GLY A 337 -8.60 -4.66 7.48
C GLY A 337 -7.38 -4.06 8.20
N GLY A 338 -7.53 -2.89 8.81
CA GLY A 338 -6.48 -2.23 9.57
C GLY A 338 -6.22 -2.91 10.91
N GLY A 339 -5.64 -4.09 10.90
CA GLY A 339 -5.08 -4.72 12.09
C GLY A 339 -3.60 -4.39 12.21
N SER A 340 -3.07 -4.48 13.41
CA SER A 340 -1.66 -4.26 13.75
C SER A 340 -0.67 -5.21 13.10
N GLU A 341 -1.14 -6.21 12.35
CA GLU A 341 -0.31 -7.22 11.69
C GLU A 341 -0.68 -7.36 10.20
N PRO A 342 -0.11 -6.54 9.32
CA PRO A 342 -0.41 -6.57 7.87
C PRO A 342 -0.09 -7.93 7.24
N THR A 343 0.89 -8.66 7.74
CA THR A 343 1.25 -10.00 7.26
C THR A 343 0.13 -11.04 7.44
N LYS A 344 -0.71 -10.91 8.47
CA LYS A 344 -1.86 -11.81 8.68
C LYS A 344 -3.03 -11.55 7.73
N GLN A 345 -3.11 -10.36 7.15
CA GLN A 345 -4.16 -9.99 6.19
C GLN A 345 -3.76 -10.27 4.75
N LEU A 346 -2.47 -10.58 4.54
CA LEU A 346 -1.94 -10.86 3.23
C LEU A 346 -2.39 -12.25 2.77
N GLN A 347 -3.02 -12.29 1.61
CA GLN A 347 -3.40 -13.51 0.90
C GLN A 347 -2.69 -13.54 -0.45
N GLY A 348 -2.42 -14.72 -0.97
CA GLY A 348 -1.80 -14.81 -2.28
C GLY A 348 -1.48 -16.21 -2.71
N ASP A 349 -0.87 -16.29 -3.88
CA ASP A 349 -0.40 -17.51 -4.48
C ASP A 349 0.83 -17.22 -5.34
N GLY A 350 1.64 -18.23 -5.58
CA GLY A 350 2.81 -18.08 -6.42
C GLY A 350 3.37 -19.38 -6.95
N LYS A 351 4.02 -19.26 -8.11
CA LYS A 351 4.82 -20.30 -8.74
C LYS A 351 6.17 -19.73 -9.10
N LEU A 352 7.20 -20.26 -8.47
CA LEU A 352 8.56 -19.76 -8.63
C LEU A 352 9.49 -20.92 -9.05
N SER A 353 10.41 -20.60 -9.94
CA SER A 353 11.45 -21.50 -10.41
C SER A 353 12.80 -20.79 -10.36
N ALA A 354 13.71 -21.25 -9.49
CA ALA A 354 15.09 -20.80 -9.49
C ALA A 354 15.97 -21.80 -10.24
N ARG A 355 16.89 -21.30 -11.05
CA ARG A 355 17.80 -22.09 -11.88
C ARG A 355 19.26 -21.79 -11.54
N GLU A 356 20.11 -22.82 -11.71
CA GLU A 356 21.58 -22.75 -11.58
C GLU A 356 21.98 -21.99 -10.30
N GLY A 357 21.54 -22.50 -9.15
CA GLY A 357 21.66 -21.79 -7.90
C GLY A 357 22.27 -22.60 -6.76
N GLU A 358 22.23 -21.98 -5.59
CA GLU A 358 22.79 -22.54 -4.36
C GLU A 358 21.94 -22.09 -3.15
N LEU A 359 21.62 -23.02 -2.25
CA LEU A 359 21.15 -22.74 -0.92
C LEU A 359 22.36 -22.52 -0.02
N THR A 360 22.61 -21.27 0.38
CA THR A 360 23.73 -20.91 1.24
C THR A 360 23.45 -21.31 2.69
N ASN A 361 24.49 -21.70 3.43
CA ASN A 361 24.38 -22.15 4.84
C ASN A 361 23.51 -23.40 5.10
N VAL A 362 23.11 -24.12 4.04
CA VAL A 362 22.33 -25.35 4.18
C VAL A 362 23.04 -26.49 3.44
N ASP A 363 23.81 -27.33 4.15
CA ASP A 363 24.35 -28.55 3.61
C ASP A 363 23.38 -29.71 3.79
N LEU A 364 22.42 -29.82 2.87
CA LEU A 364 21.39 -30.87 2.89
C LEU A 364 22.04 -32.26 2.80
N ILE A 365 23.12 -32.42 2.03
CA ILE A 365 23.77 -33.70 1.86
C ILE A 365 24.36 -34.19 3.18
N ARG A 366 25.07 -33.35 3.91
CA ARG A 366 25.59 -33.65 5.25
C ARG A 366 24.47 -33.92 6.27
N LYS A 367 23.40 -33.16 6.22
CA LYS A 367 22.23 -33.36 7.10
C LYS A 367 21.58 -34.72 6.81
N ILE A 368 21.39 -35.10 5.55
CA ILE A 368 20.88 -36.42 5.14
C ILE A 368 21.84 -37.54 5.58
N GLN A 369 23.15 -37.36 5.42
CA GLN A 369 24.16 -38.33 5.88
C GLN A 369 24.06 -38.56 7.38
N ARG A 370 24.02 -37.52 8.18
CA ARG A 370 23.85 -37.62 9.64
C ARG A 370 22.58 -38.33 10.02
N ALA A 371 21.47 -37.97 9.39
CA ALA A 371 20.17 -38.56 9.67
C ALA A 371 20.06 -40.04 9.29
N THR A 372 20.76 -40.47 8.23
CA THR A 372 20.71 -41.85 7.74
C THR A 372 21.85 -42.74 8.24
N GLY A 373 22.86 -42.17 8.88
CA GLY A 373 24.12 -42.92 9.18
C GLY A 373 24.85 -43.45 7.94
N ALA A 374 24.52 -42.92 6.74
CA ALA A 374 25.04 -43.38 5.48
C ALA A 374 26.51 -42.90 5.26
N ILE A 375 27.44 -43.81 5.35
CA ILE A 375 28.86 -43.57 5.08
C ILE A 375 29.08 -43.77 3.58
N GLY A 376 29.45 -42.74 2.84
CA GLY A 376 29.79 -42.93 1.41
C GLY A 376 29.71 -41.72 0.49
N PHE A 377 29.38 -40.57 0.99
CA PHE A 377 29.51 -39.33 0.22
C PHE A 377 30.95 -38.81 0.30
N SER A 378 31.50 -38.37 -0.80
CA SER A 378 32.89 -37.90 -0.86
C SER A 378 33.09 -36.66 0.03
N GLU A 379 33.98 -36.72 1.01
CA GLU A 379 34.36 -35.67 1.95
C GLU A 379 34.99 -34.42 1.29
N LYS A 380 35.17 -34.41 -0.02
CA LYS A 380 35.91 -33.33 -0.73
C LYS A 380 35.13 -32.06 -0.96
N GLN A 381 33.82 -31.97 -0.63
CA GLN A 381 33.06 -30.73 -0.70
C GLN A 381 32.84 -30.13 0.70
N ARG A 382 33.86 -29.41 1.19
CA ARG A 382 33.75 -28.52 2.37
C ARG A 382 32.96 -27.23 2.05
N ARG A 383 31.80 -27.34 1.45
CA ARG A 383 30.92 -26.15 1.24
C ARG A 383 29.71 -26.32 2.12
N GLU A 384 29.46 -25.34 2.99
CA GLU A 384 28.27 -25.24 3.80
C GLU A 384 27.04 -24.82 2.95
N ALA A 385 26.94 -25.30 1.71
CA ALA A 385 25.94 -24.89 0.74
C ALA A 385 25.52 -26.09 -0.12
N THR A 386 24.24 -26.10 -0.51
CA THR A 386 23.66 -27.06 -1.45
C THR A 386 23.42 -26.39 -2.79
N THR A 387 24.22 -26.78 -3.81
CA THR A 387 23.95 -26.32 -5.19
C THR A 387 22.75 -27.06 -5.79
N PHE A 388 21.98 -26.39 -6.64
CA PHE A 388 20.89 -26.99 -7.39
C PHE A 388 20.88 -26.53 -8.86
N ARG A 389 20.37 -27.40 -9.74
CA ARG A 389 20.08 -27.05 -11.13
C ARG A 389 18.73 -26.35 -11.21
N THR A 390 17.77 -26.87 -10.47
CA THR A 390 16.40 -26.38 -10.44
C THR A 390 15.88 -26.44 -9.02
N LEU A 391 15.15 -25.38 -8.61
CA LEU A 391 14.31 -25.34 -7.44
C LEU A 391 12.96 -24.74 -7.86
N ASP A 392 11.93 -25.57 -7.93
CA ASP A 392 10.57 -25.15 -8.25
C ASP A 392 9.72 -25.18 -7.00
N THR A 393 8.89 -24.13 -6.80
CA THR A 393 7.94 -24.05 -5.69
C THR A 393 6.60 -23.56 -6.18
N GLU A 394 5.51 -24.15 -5.64
CA GLU A 394 4.15 -23.68 -5.77
C GLU A 394 3.60 -23.49 -4.35
N PHE A 395 2.97 -22.35 -4.09
CA PHE A 395 2.49 -22.03 -2.75
C PHE A 395 1.24 -21.17 -2.77
N THR A 396 0.51 -21.23 -1.66
CA THR A 396 -0.54 -20.26 -1.29
C THR A 396 -0.16 -19.58 0.01
N LEU A 397 -0.63 -18.35 0.19
CA LEU A 397 -0.41 -17.54 1.39
C LEU A 397 -1.76 -17.13 1.97
N SER A 398 -1.97 -17.41 3.24
CA SER A 398 -3.13 -16.94 3.97
C SER A 398 -2.82 -16.85 5.46
N ASN A 399 -3.39 -15.85 6.14
CA ASN A 399 -3.25 -15.67 7.59
C ASN A 399 -1.80 -15.68 8.11
N GLY A 400 -0.86 -15.17 7.30
CA GLY A 400 0.57 -15.16 7.64
C GLY A 400 1.26 -16.52 7.52
N VAL A 401 0.62 -17.51 6.90
CA VAL A 401 1.17 -18.84 6.64
C VAL A 401 1.28 -19.07 5.15
N VAL A 402 2.48 -19.42 4.70
CA VAL A 402 2.76 -19.93 3.36
C VAL A 402 2.59 -21.44 3.38
N ASP A 403 1.69 -21.98 2.57
CA ASP A 403 1.50 -23.41 2.34
C ASP A 403 2.11 -23.79 1.00
N PHE A 404 3.20 -24.55 1.03
CA PHE A 404 3.85 -25.08 -0.14
C PHE A 404 3.18 -26.38 -0.59
N SER A 405 2.35 -26.30 -1.60
CA SER A 405 1.77 -27.50 -2.26
C SER A 405 2.83 -28.30 -2.99
N ARG A 406 3.91 -27.65 -3.43
CA ARG A 406 5.02 -28.28 -4.11
C ARG A 406 6.34 -27.58 -3.80
N ILE A 407 7.34 -28.39 -3.38
CA ILE A 407 8.75 -28.04 -3.35
C ILE A 407 9.48 -29.14 -4.15
N TYR A 408 10.23 -28.72 -5.18
CA TYR A 408 10.98 -29.63 -6.03
C TYR A 408 12.38 -29.08 -6.28
N LEU A 409 13.41 -29.75 -5.77
CA LEU A 409 14.81 -29.38 -5.97
C LEU A 409 15.58 -30.54 -6.62
N VAL A 410 16.35 -30.22 -7.62
CA VAL A 410 17.22 -31.21 -8.30
C VAL A 410 18.66 -30.73 -8.36
N ASN A 411 19.56 -31.61 -7.97
CA ASN A 411 20.98 -31.47 -8.24
C ASN A 411 21.59 -32.78 -8.81
N ARG A 412 22.92 -32.86 -8.89
CA ARG A 412 23.61 -34.03 -9.45
C ARG A 412 23.51 -35.29 -8.56
N GLN A 413 23.24 -35.13 -7.28
CA GLN A 413 23.35 -36.20 -6.28
C GLN A 413 21.98 -36.58 -5.72
N LEU A 414 21.00 -35.67 -5.72
CA LEU A 414 19.70 -35.89 -5.12
C LEU A 414 18.57 -35.08 -5.82
N GLU A 415 17.36 -35.56 -5.63
CA GLU A 415 16.11 -34.95 -5.97
C GLU A 415 15.28 -34.85 -4.70
N LEU A 416 14.77 -33.65 -4.38
CA LEU A 416 13.88 -33.42 -3.26
C LEU A 416 12.47 -33.15 -3.76
N LYS A 417 11.48 -33.81 -3.17
CA LYS A 417 10.06 -33.58 -3.42
C LYS A 417 9.33 -33.46 -2.11
N GLY A 418 8.51 -32.46 -1.96
CA GLY A 418 7.74 -32.28 -0.74
C GLY A 418 6.84 -31.07 -0.75
N GLY A 419 6.40 -30.73 0.42
CA GLY A 419 5.56 -29.57 0.72
C GLY A 419 5.45 -29.37 2.21
N GLY A 420 4.56 -28.47 2.63
CA GLY A 420 4.32 -28.13 4.02
C GLY A 420 4.21 -26.64 4.22
N THR A 421 4.37 -26.17 5.45
CA THR A 421 4.07 -24.80 5.81
C THR A 421 5.28 -24.02 6.33
N MET A 422 5.22 -22.68 6.15
CA MET A 422 6.13 -21.73 6.76
C MET A 422 5.32 -20.52 7.26
N THR A 423 5.53 -20.10 8.48
CA THR A 423 4.97 -18.82 8.96
C THR A 423 5.83 -17.66 8.46
N LEU A 424 5.21 -16.52 8.08
CA LEU A 424 5.95 -15.33 7.67
C LEU A 424 6.74 -14.70 8.81
N ALA A 425 6.19 -14.74 10.00
CA ALA A 425 6.83 -14.34 11.24
C ALA A 425 6.45 -15.35 12.34
N PRO A 426 7.41 -16.03 12.98
CA PRO A 426 8.89 -15.88 12.97
C PRO A 426 9.64 -16.69 11.91
N GLN A 427 9.08 -16.99 10.75
CA GLN A 427 9.65 -17.82 9.66
C GLN A 427 9.88 -19.29 10.08
N ALA A 428 8.96 -19.83 10.87
CA ALA A 428 9.02 -21.21 11.33
C ALA A 428 8.59 -22.17 10.21
N LEU A 429 9.40 -23.20 9.99
CA LEU A 429 9.21 -24.24 8.97
C LEU A 429 8.56 -25.48 9.57
N ASN A 430 7.69 -26.12 8.79
CA ASN A 430 7.18 -27.46 9.02
C ASN A 430 6.96 -28.14 7.66
N LEU A 431 8.05 -28.72 7.10
CA LEU A 431 8.03 -29.29 5.77
C LEU A 431 8.28 -30.79 5.83
N GLY A 432 7.54 -31.55 5.02
CA GLY A 432 7.77 -32.96 4.76
C GLY A 432 8.38 -33.16 3.37
N ILE A 433 9.62 -33.68 3.30
CA ILE A 433 10.38 -33.79 2.07
C ILE A 433 10.90 -35.22 1.88
N ASP A 434 10.69 -35.79 0.73
CA ASP A 434 11.31 -37.06 0.31
C ASP A 434 12.58 -36.75 -0.51
N ALA A 435 13.75 -37.14 -0.01
CA ALA A 435 15.04 -37.02 -0.69
C ALA A 435 15.35 -38.29 -1.43
N THR A 436 15.31 -38.28 -2.75
CA THR A 436 15.68 -39.40 -3.62
C THR A 436 17.15 -39.22 -4.09
N LEU A 437 18.03 -40.14 -3.72
CA LEU A 437 19.43 -40.08 -4.14
C LEU A 437 19.57 -40.58 -5.58
N SER A 438 20.51 -39.99 -6.34
CA SER A 438 20.85 -40.47 -7.67
C SER A 438 21.32 -41.93 -7.63
N PRO A 439 21.27 -42.70 -8.73
CA PRO A 439 21.72 -44.10 -8.75
C PRO A 439 23.14 -44.28 -8.26
N GLN A 440 24.02 -43.35 -8.63
CA GLN A 440 25.44 -43.41 -8.22
C GLN A 440 25.61 -43.13 -6.71
N ALA A 441 24.86 -42.17 -6.16
CA ALA A 441 24.86 -41.85 -4.73
C ALA A 441 24.22 -43.00 -3.93
N SER A 442 23.13 -43.58 -4.43
CA SER A 442 22.47 -44.76 -3.83
C SER A 442 23.36 -45.98 -3.75
N GLY A 443 24.14 -46.28 -4.80
CA GLY A 443 25.09 -47.41 -4.83
C GLY A 443 26.19 -47.25 -3.79
N LYS A 444 26.72 -46.07 -3.58
CA LYS A 444 27.73 -45.78 -2.55
C LYS A 444 27.18 -45.85 -1.12
N ALA A 445 25.95 -45.46 -0.91
CA ALA A 445 25.29 -45.40 0.41
C ALA A 445 24.66 -46.74 0.83
N SER A 446 24.55 -47.73 -0.06
CA SER A 446 23.77 -48.97 0.13
C SER A 446 24.41 -50.07 0.97
N ARG A 447 25.51 -49.84 1.68
CA ARG A 447 26.32 -50.90 2.35
C ARG A 447 25.80 -51.36 3.73
N GLY A 448 24.62 -50.92 4.20
CA GLY A 448 24.08 -51.30 5.51
C GLY A 448 22.73 -52.04 5.44
N ARG A 449 22.44 -52.92 6.41
CA ARG A 449 21.14 -53.64 6.50
C ARG A 449 19.93 -52.69 6.53
N THR A 450 20.06 -51.54 7.12
CA THR A 450 19.02 -50.51 7.20
C THR A 450 18.73 -49.80 5.85
N SER A 451 19.68 -49.84 4.90
CA SER A 451 19.53 -49.22 3.58
C SER A 451 18.39 -49.82 2.74
N GLN A 452 18.05 -51.06 3.00
CA GLN A 452 16.94 -51.76 2.31
C GLN A 452 15.56 -51.09 2.56
N LEU A 453 15.37 -50.53 3.75
CA LEU A 453 14.12 -49.85 4.11
C LEU A 453 13.86 -48.55 3.29
N PHE A 454 14.94 -47.96 2.77
CA PHE A 454 14.92 -46.73 2.04
C PHE A 454 14.90 -46.89 0.51
N LYS A 455 15.04 -48.10 -0.05
CA LYS A 455 15.07 -48.31 -1.50
C LYS A 455 13.68 -48.25 -2.11
N ASN A 456 13.53 -47.52 -3.23
CA ASN A 456 12.35 -47.58 -4.07
C ASN A 456 12.43 -48.78 -5.05
N GLN A 457 11.40 -48.95 -5.90
CA GLN A 457 11.37 -50.02 -6.90
C GLN A 457 12.50 -49.92 -7.93
N ARG A 458 13.11 -48.75 -8.11
CA ARG A 458 14.28 -48.54 -9.01
C ARG A 458 15.60 -48.71 -8.31
N GLY A 459 15.65 -49.21 -7.06
CA GLY A 459 16.85 -49.39 -6.27
C GLY A 459 17.50 -48.13 -5.74
N GLN A 460 16.87 -46.96 -5.91
CA GLN A 460 17.34 -45.68 -5.40
C GLN A 460 16.94 -45.51 -3.94
N LEU A 461 17.82 -44.90 -3.14
CA LEU A 461 17.51 -44.54 -1.76
C LEU A 461 16.55 -43.32 -1.74
N VAL A 462 15.40 -43.48 -1.06
CA VAL A 462 14.43 -42.43 -0.80
C VAL A 462 14.31 -42.23 0.69
N VAL A 463 14.83 -41.10 1.17
CA VAL A 463 14.89 -40.74 2.59
C VAL A 463 13.78 -39.74 2.89
N PRO A 464 12.78 -40.11 3.69
CA PRO A 464 11.76 -39.18 4.16
C PRO A 464 12.36 -38.28 5.25
N LEU A 465 12.25 -36.98 5.08
CA LEU A 465 12.80 -35.95 5.95
C LEU A 465 11.68 -35.05 6.47
N THR A 466 11.83 -34.58 7.69
CA THR A 466 11.07 -33.46 8.25
C THR A 466 12.02 -32.28 8.39
N VAL A 467 11.61 -31.10 7.89
CA VAL A 467 12.39 -29.87 8.02
C VAL A 467 11.59 -28.92 8.92
N THR A 468 12.18 -28.59 10.06
CA THR A 468 11.58 -27.76 11.10
C THR A 468 12.51 -26.61 11.49
N GLY A 469 12.11 -25.79 12.47
CA GLY A 469 12.92 -24.67 12.96
C GLY A 469 12.72 -23.41 12.12
N ASN A 470 13.69 -22.51 12.13
CA ASN A 470 13.64 -21.25 11.39
C ASN A 470 14.21 -21.41 9.97
N ALA A 471 13.67 -20.72 8.99
CA ALA A 471 14.12 -20.75 7.60
C ALA A 471 15.62 -20.39 7.41
N GLN A 472 16.17 -19.59 8.31
CA GLN A 472 17.61 -19.21 8.29
C GLN A 472 18.51 -20.31 8.85
N ASN A 473 18.01 -21.17 9.73
CA ASN A 473 18.75 -22.29 10.30
C ASN A 473 17.83 -23.51 10.47
N PRO A 474 17.45 -24.17 9.36
CA PRO A 474 16.53 -25.30 9.38
C PRO A 474 17.13 -26.52 10.06
N ALA A 475 16.38 -27.18 10.92
CA ALA A 475 16.65 -28.51 11.41
C ALA A 475 16.12 -29.54 10.42
N VAL A 476 16.92 -30.56 10.11
CA VAL A 476 16.55 -31.63 9.16
C VAL A 476 16.71 -32.96 9.86
N ASP A 477 15.59 -33.66 10.06
CA ASP A 477 15.52 -34.94 10.75
C ASP A 477 14.85 -36.00 9.87
N LEU A 478 15.01 -37.28 10.23
CA LEU A 478 14.26 -38.37 9.60
C LEU A 478 12.78 -38.33 10.02
N ASP A 479 11.90 -38.46 9.04
CA ASP A 479 10.47 -38.70 9.31
C ASP A 479 10.24 -40.14 9.78
N SER A 480 10.36 -40.34 11.09
CA SER A 480 10.17 -41.67 11.73
C SER A 480 8.75 -42.23 11.49
N GLY A 481 7.73 -41.37 11.40
CA GLY A 481 6.36 -41.78 11.13
C GLY A 481 6.17 -42.33 9.71
N LYS A 482 6.76 -41.70 8.68
CA LYS A 482 6.77 -42.21 7.31
C LYS A 482 7.62 -43.49 7.21
N LEU A 483 8.73 -43.58 7.94
CA LEU A 483 9.58 -44.78 7.97
C LEU A 483 8.85 -45.97 8.59
N ALA A 484 8.19 -45.80 9.71
CA ALA A 484 7.40 -46.86 10.37
C ALA A 484 6.29 -47.37 9.45
N ARG A 485 5.57 -46.50 8.78
CA ARG A 485 4.54 -46.89 7.80
C ARG A 485 5.11 -47.67 6.61
N ARG A 486 6.25 -47.26 6.05
CA ARG A 486 6.94 -47.98 4.96
C ARG A 486 7.46 -49.36 5.43
N GLY A 487 7.94 -49.46 6.67
CA GLY A 487 8.35 -50.72 7.28
C GLY A 487 7.17 -51.67 7.49
N ALA A 488 6.08 -51.20 8.02
CA ALA A 488 4.86 -51.97 8.24
C ALA A 488 4.26 -52.50 6.93
N SER A 489 4.14 -51.67 5.89
CA SER A 489 3.61 -52.08 4.58
C SER A 489 4.47 -53.17 3.91
N ARG A 490 5.79 -53.08 4.03
CA ARG A 490 6.72 -54.12 3.49
C ARG A 490 6.71 -55.40 4.32
N SER A 491 6.52 -55.30 5.62
CA SER A 491 6.37 -56.47 6.49
C SER A 491 5.07 -57.22 6.18
N MET A 492 3.98 -56.51 5.92
CA MET A 492 2.71 -57.09 5.49
C MET A 492 2.82 -57.76 4.10
N ASP A 493 3.51 -57.13 3.15
CA ASP A 493 3.71 -57.67 1.81
C ASP A 493 4.54 -58.97 1.84
N ASN A 494 5.61 -59.02 2.67
CA ASN A 494 6.41 -60.20 2.88
C ASN A 494 5.64 -61.33 3.60
N SER A 495 4.80 -61.00 4.57
CA SER A 495 3.98 -61.98 5.27
C SER A 495 2.87 -62.54 4.38
N LEU A 496 2.20 -61.70 3.58
CA LEU A 496 1.22 -62.13 2.59
C LEU A 496 1.86 -63.01 1.50
N THR A 497 3.01 -62.63 0.97
CA THR A 497 3.72 -63.42 -0.05
C THR A 497 4.17 -64.73 0.51
N THR A 498 4.62 -64.81 1.77
CA THR A 498 4.98 -66.08 2.47
C THR A 498 3.74 -66.91 2.72
N PHE A 499 2.62 -66.32 3.15
CA PHE A 499 1.33 -66.98 3.34
C PHE A 499 0.78 -67.59 2.03
N PHE A 500 0.76 -66.81 0.94
CA PHE A 500 0.33 -67.33 -0.38
C PHE A 500 1.27 -68.42 -0.92
N ARG A 501 2.60 -68.35 -0.72
CA ARG A 501 3.52 -69.44 -1.09
C ARG A 501 3.28 -70.73 -0.28
N GLN A 502 2.85 -70.65 0.98
CA GLN A 502 2.47 -71.81 1.76
C GLN A 502 1.12 -72.39 1.34
N LEU A 503 0.17 -71.57 0.91
CA LEU A 503 -1.15 -72.00 0.52
C LEU A 503 -1.17 -72.69 -0.85
N PHE A 504 -0.24 -72.34 -1.78
CA PHE A 504 -0.18 -72.90 -3.13
C PHE A 504 0.96 -73.95 -3.29
N ARG A 505 1.47 -74.46 -2.19
CA ARG A 505 2.45 -75.54 -2.17
C ARG A 505 1.83 -76.87 -1.79
N ARG A 506 0.61 -77.12 -2.28
CA ARG A 506 -0.04 -78.45 -2.26
C ARG A 506 -0.45 -78.88 -3.65
#